data_194c9edb28be399caa8dff3fea22f70a
#
_entry.id   194c9edb28be399caa8dff3fea22f70a
#
_cell.length_a   1.000
_cell.length_b   1.000
_cell.length_c   1.000
_cell.angle_alpha   90.00
_cell.angle_beta   90.00
_cell.angle_gamma   90.00
#
_symmetry.space_group_name_H-M   'P 1'
#
loop_
_entity.id
_entity.type
_entity.pdbx_description
1 polymer ?
#
loop_
_entity_poly.entity_id
_entity_poly.type
_entity_poly.pdbx_seq_one_letter_code
_entity_poly.pdbx_strand_id
1 'polypeptide(L)'
;VFLVNSFHVIKIQRIWSNYILRIYNSLKGPARLKRSKCVNETDFLTMDSLKDIPYHQFYSYTDSTGQTYGFDLLSLYNLYEKNKNKSSNPYNRQPFPSKVKNDIKRIIKISKYRGNTIKLMIDKPDEVSPLKQLDFRILAVFQEIDNLGNYTDIAWFSSLQRVRLIRFIREL
;
A
#
# COMPACT_ATOMS: atom_id res chain seq x y z
N VAL A 1 -7.25 -5.14 49.94
CA VAL A 1 -6.06 -5.79 49.35
C VAL A 1 -6.03 -5.64 47.83
N PHE A 2 -7.13 -5.80 47.07
CA PHE A 2 -7.17 -5.68 45.59
C PHE A 2 -6.87 -4.28 45.06
N LEU A 3 -7.27 -3.21 45.75
CA LEU A 3 -7.07 -1.82 45.27
C LEU A 3 -5.60 -1.36 45.33
N VAL A 4 -4.83 -1.82 46.30
CA VAL A 4 -3.39 -1.46 46.42
C VAL A 4 -2.57 -2.13 45.31
N ASN A 5 -2.89 -3.36 44.92
CA ASN A 5 -2.22 -4.08 43.86
C ASN A 5 -2.50 -3.48 42.47
N SER A 6 -3.69 -2.90 42.25
CA SER A 6 -4.03 -2.28 40.95
C SER A 6 -3.17 -1.08 40.63
N PHE A 7 -2.79 -0.24 41.62
CA PHE A 7 -1.92 0.91 41.40
C PHE A 7 -0.53 0.51 40.88
N HIS A 8 0.07 -0.52 41.47
CA HIS A 8 1.37 -1.02 41.02
C HIS A 8 1.29 -1.66 39.62
N VAL A 9 0.24 -2.39 39.34
CA VAL A 9 -0.01 -2.98 38.02
C VAL A 9 -0.12 -1.89 36.94
N ILE A 10 -0.90 -0.85 37.17
CA ILE A 10 -1.07 0.28 36.26
C ILE A 10 0.27 0.99 36.05
N LYS A 11 1.07 1.20 37.10
CA LYS A 11 2.38 1.80 36.98
C LYS A 11 3.33 0.97 36.09
N ILE A 12 3.37 -0.34 36.28
CA ILE A 12 4.16 -1.27 35.46
C ILE A 12 3.68 -1.24 34.01
N GLN A 13 2.38 -1.31 33.76
CA GLN A 13 1.82 -1.25 32.41
C GLN A 13 2.17 0.06 31.70
N ARG A 14 2.14 1.20 32.40
CA ARG A 14 2.53 2.52 31.84
C ARG A 14 4.02 2.56 31.47
N ILE A 15 4.89 2.09 32.34
CA ILE A 15 6.34 2.01 32.09
C ILE A 15 6.60 1.12 30.86
N TRP A 16 5.99 -0.06 30.84
CA TRP A 16 6.11 -1.00 29.73
C TRP A 16 5.60 -0.42 28.41
N SER A 17 4.43 0.21 28.40
CA SER A 17 3.86 0.86 27.22
C SER A 17 4.77 1.95 26.69
N ASN A 18 5.33 2.80 27.57
CA ASN A 18 6.28 3.84 27.19
C ASN A 18 7.60 3.27 26.62
N TYR A 19 8.08 2.17 27.19
CA TYR A 19 9.27 1.47 26.69
C TYR A 19 9.02 0.92 25.28
N ILE A 20 7.92 0.23 25.08
CA ILE A 20 7.53 -0.30 23.75
C ILE A 20 7.34 0.83 22.74
N LEU A 21 6.77 1.97 23.13
CA LEU A 21 6.63 3.14 22.27
C LEU A 21 7.99 3.71 21.82
N ARG A 22 8.96 3.80 22.75
CA ARG A 22 10.32 4.24 22.41
C ARG A 22 10.99 3.31 21.40
N ILE A 23 10.88 1.99 21.60
CA ILE A 23 11.39 0.99 20.65
C ILE A 23 10.70 1.16 19.30
N TYR A 24 9.37 1.22 19.27
CA TYR A 24 8.61 1.40 18.05
C TYR A 24 9.07 2.63 17.25
N ASN A 25 9.22 3.76 17.93
CA ASN A 25 9.67 4.99 17.31
C ASN A 25 11.12 4.92 16.80
N SER A 26 12.02 4.23 17.51
CA SER A 26 13.40 4.05 17.07
C SER A 26 13.54 3.18 15.83
N LEU A 27 12.66 2.19 15.70
CA LEU A 27 12.62 1.31 14.52
C LEU A 27 12.18 2.03 13.23
N LYS A 28 11.44 3.15 13.34
CA LYS A 28 10.94 3.92 12.19
C LYS A 28 12.03 4.64 11.38
N GLY A 29 13.24 4.66 11.88
CA GLY A 29 14.40 5.24 11.20
C GLY A 29 14.55 6.76 11.39
N PRO A 30 15.56 7.36 10.72
CA PRO A 30 16.02 8.72 11.01
C PRO A 30 15.07 9.81 10.51
N ALA A 31 14.29 9.57 9.47
CA ALA A 31 13.41 10.58 8.89
C ALA A 31 11.97 10.53 9.43
N ARG A 32 11.71 9.75 10.50
CA ARG A 32 10.36 9.57 11.06
C ARG A 32 9.61 10.86 11.39
N LEU A 33 10.32 11.91 11.79
CA LEU A 33 9.73 13.21 12.12
C LEU A 33 9.95 14.27 11.03
N LYS A 34 11.06 14.19 10.31
CA LYS A 34 11.43 15.12 9.24
C LYS A 34 11.61 14.37 7.93
N ARG A 35 10.53 14.20 7.20
CA ARG A 35 10.53 13.46 5.93
C ARG A 35 11.31 14.16 4.82
N SER A 36 11.51 15.46 4.93
CA SER A 36 12.39 16.26 4.06
C SER A 36 13.85 15.84 4.09
N LYS A 37 14.27 14.97 5.02
CA LYS A 37 15.59 14.35 5.02
C LYS A 37 15.74 13.21 4.01
N CYS A 38 14.62 12.72 3.47
CA CYS A 38 14.65 11.67 2.46
C CYS A 38 15.03 12.25 1.11
N VAL A 39 15.80 11.48 0.36
CA VAL A 39 16.22 11.82 -1.02
C VAL A 39 15.04 11.70 -1.98
N ASN A 40 14.17 10.70 -1.75
CA ASN A 40 12.97 10.51 -2.53
C ASN A 40 11.80 11.34 -1.98
N GLU A 41 10.95 11.83 -2.87
CA GLU A 41 9.76 12.61 -2.51
C GLU A 41 8.51 11.75 -2.41
N THR A 42 8.44 10.67 -3.17
CA THR A 42 7.30 9.76 -3.26
C THR A 42 7.70 8.32 -2.93
N ASP A 43 6.74 7.48 -2.60
CA ASP A 43 6.92 6.04 -2.47
C ASP A 43 6.97 5.36 -3.85
N PHE A 44 7.76 4.31 -3.99
CA PHE A 44 8.00 3.65 -5.29
C PHE A 44 6.83 2.81 -5.80
N LEU A 45 5.93 2.34 -4.94
CA LEU A 45 4.83 1.46 -5.29
C LEU A 45 3.48 2.18 -5.32
N THR A 46 3.18 2.96 -4.25
CA THR A 46 1.92 3.70 -4.15
C THR A 46 1.95 5.03 -4.89
N MET A 47 3.16 5.55 -5.19
CA MET A 47 3.40 6.89 -5.77
C MET A 47 2.92 8.04 -4.86
N ASP A 48 2.51 7.75 -3.64
CA ASP A 48 2.09 8.75 -2.68
C ASP A 48 3.27 9.61 -2.25
N SER A 49 3.01 10.90 -2.00
CA SER A 49 4.02 11.76 -1.39
C SER A 49 4.38 11.26 0.00
N LEU A 50 5.67 11.21 0.32
CA LEU A 50 6.13 10.82 1.65
C LEU A 50 5.49 11.64 2.77
N LYS A 51 5.08 12.89 2.48
CA LYS A 51 4.41 13.77 3.44
C LYS A 51 3.02 13.26 3.83
N ASP A 52 2.34 12.60 2.90
CA ASP A 52 0.96 12.15 3.06
C ASP A 52 0.87 10.75 3.70
N ILE A 53 1.96 9.98 3.68
CA ILE A 53 2.00 8.65 4.32
C ILE A 53 1.78 8.81 5.83
N PRO A 54 0.80 8.09 6.44
CA PRO A 54 0.56 8.15 7.87
C PRO A 54 1.79 7.76 8.70
N TYR A 55 1.95 8.36 9.90
CA TYR A 55 3.12 8.08 10.75
C TYR A 55 3.31 6.58 11.06
N HIS A 56 2.24 5.85 11.30
CA HIS A 56 2.31 4.42 11.61
C HIS A 56 2.71 3.57 10.40
N GLN A 57 2.51 4.07 9.18
CA GLN A 57 2.80 3.42 7.93
C GLN A 57 4.20 3.77 7.39
N PHE A 58 4.77 4.88 7.82
CA PHE A 58 6.06 5.38 7.33
C PHE A 58 7.25 4.64 7.93
N TYR A 59 8.27 4.38 7.10
CA TYR A 59 9.57 3.83 7.48
C TYR A 59 10.68 4.54 6.71
N SER A 60 11.85 4.67 7.31
CA SER A 60 13.04 5.23 6.65
C SER A 60 14.31 4.53 7.09
N TYR A 61 15.30 4.47 6.21
CA TYR A 61 16.64 4.01 6.56
C TYR A 61 17.69 4.82 5.82
N THR A 62 18.91 4.83 6.36
CA THR A 62 20.08 5.45 5.71
C THR A 62 20.94 4.33 5.12
N ASP A 63 21.33 4.50 3.86
CA ASP A 63 22.20 3.56 3.16
C ASP A 63 23.68 3.72 3.55
N SER A 64 24.56 2.95 2.91
CA SER A 64 26.01 3.00 3.14
C SER A 64 26.67 4.30 2.67
N THR A 65 26.01 5.05 1.79
CA THR A 65 26.46 6.34 1.26
C THR A 65 26.01 7.53 2.09
N GLY A 66 25.24 7.29 3.18
CA GLY A 66 24.69 8.33 4.05
C GLY A 66 23.38 8.93 3.54
N GLN A 67 22.81 8.43 2.43
CA GLN A 67 21.54 8.90 1.90
C GLN A 67 20.37 8.24 2.62
N THR A 68 19.37 9.01 2.98
CA THR A 68 18.18 8.52 3.69
C THR A 68 17.01 8.38 2.70
N TYR A 69 16.38 7.21 2.72
CA TYR A 69 15.22 6.90 1.89
C TYR A 69 13.99 6.64 2.75
N GLY A 70 12.85 7.15 2.30
CA GLY A 70 11.55 6.97 2.95
C GLY A 70 10.66 6.04 2.14
N PHE A 71 9.83 5.26 2.83
CA PHE A 71 8.96 4.25 2.24
C PHE A 71 7.66 4.10 3.00
N ASP A 72 6.62 3.66 2.31
CA ASP A 72 5.47 3.04 2.92
C ASP A 72 5.81 1.60 3.34
N LEU A 73 5.40 1.19 4.55
CA LEU A 73 5.56 -0.18 5.04
C LEU A 73 4.84 -1.20 4.16
N LEU A 74 3.70 -0.83 3.56
CA LEU A 74 2.98 -1.65 2.59
C LEU A 74 3.87 -1.98 1.39
N SER A 75 4.53 -0.97 0.84
CA SER A 75 5.40 -1.10 -0.33
C SER A 75 6.61 -1.98 -0.05
N LEU A 76 7.27 -1.75 1.09
CA LEU A 76 8.40 -2.58 1.51
C LEU A 76 7.99 -4.02 1.81
N TYR A 77 6.87 -4.23 2.49
CA TYR A 77 6.37 -5.56 2.80
C TYR A 77 6.11 -6.36 1.51
N ASN A 78 5.40 -5.77 0.55
CA ASN A 78 5.13 -6.41 -0.74
C ASN A 78 6.41 -6.69 -1.54
N LEU A 79 7.39 -5.79 -1.49
CA LEU A 79 8.69 -5.99 -2.15
C LEU A 79 9.44 -7.20 -1.57
N TYR A 80 9.41 -7.37 -0.24
CA TYR A 80 10.05 -8.52 0.42
C TYR A 80 9.32 -9.83 0.17
N GLU A 81 7.99 -9.82 0.15
CA GLU A 81 7.19 -11.03 -0.14
C GLU A 81 7.41 -11.51 -1.59
N LYS A 82 7.40 -10.60 -2.56
CA LYS A 82 7.59 -10.95 -3.99
C LYS A 82 9.00 -11.47 -4.28
N ASN A 83 10.04 -10.89 -3.70
CA ASN A 83 11.42 -11.16 -4.07
C ASN A 83 12.14 -12.17 -3.18
N LYS A 84 11.43 -12.92 -2.31
CA LYS A 84 11.97 -14.00 -1.48
C LYS A 84 13.36 -13.69 -0.89
N ASN A 85 13.53 -12.55 -0.24
CA ASN A 85 14.77 -12.10 0.44
C ASN A 85 15.89 -11.49 -0.43
N LYS A 86 15.76 -11.38 -1.73
CA LYS A 86 16.71 -10.68 -2.60
C LYS A 86 16.18 -9.30 -3.02
N SER A 87 15.73 -8.52 -2.02
CA SER A 87 15.17 -7.20 -2.30
C SER A 87 16.28 -6.15 -2.35
N SER A 88 16.25 -5.32 -3.38
CA SER A 88 17.09 -4.13 -3.52
C SER A 88 16.24 -2.87 -3.45
N ASN A 89 16.86 -1.78 -3.02
CA ASN A 89 16.22 -0.48 -2.96
C ASN A 89 15.90 -0.02 -4.41
N PRO A 90 14.62 0.26 -4.72
CA PRO A 90 14.21 0.66 -6.08
C PRO A 90 14.87 1.95 -6.58
N TYR A 91 15.32 2.83 -5.68
CA TYR A 91 15.91 4.11 -6.06
C TYR A 91 17.40 4.04 -6.42
N ASN A 92 18.19 3.25 -5.65
CA ASN A 92 19.64 3.15 -5.88
C ASN A 92 20.11 1.75 -6.27
N ARG A 93 19.19 0.77 -6.39
CA ARG A 93 19.44 -0.64 -6.74
C ARG A 93 20.39 -1.39 -5.82
N GLN A 94 20.76 -0.80 -4.67
CA GLN A 94 21.60 -1.47 -3.68
C GLN A 94 20.77 -2.46 -2.86
N PRO A 95 21.36 -3.59 -2.42
CA PRO A 95 20.67 -4.54 -1.57
C PRO A 95 20.32 -3.89 -0.23
N PHE A 96 19.12 -4.16 0.27
CA PHE A 96 18.74 -3.69 1.60
C PHE A 96 19.57 -4.36 2.69
N PRO A 97 20.03 -3.59 3.68
CA PRO A 97 20.64 -4.16 4.88
C PRO A 97 19.67 -5.14 5.57
N SER A 98 20.18 -6.24 6.14
CA SER A 98 19.37 -7.21 6.88
C SER A 98 18.58 -6.59 8.04
N LYS A 99 19.07 -5.47 8.58
CA LYS A 99 18.40 -4.67 9.60
C LYS A 99 17.03 -4.19 9.12
N VAL A 100 16.89 -3.73 7.89
CA VAL A 100 15.61 -3.19 7.33
C VAL A 100 14.51 -4.24 7.43
N LYS A 101 14.78 -5.47 7.01
CA LYS A 101 13.83 -6.58 7.10
C LYS A 101 13.43 -6.89 8.55
N ASN A 102 14.39 -6.90 9.45
CA ASN A 102 14.14 -7.17 10.86
C ASN A 102 13.32 -6.04 11.51
N ASP A 103 13.62 -4.79 11.17
CA ASP A 103 12.89 -3.63 11.65
C ASP A 103 11.43 -3.67 11.20
N ILE A 104 11.16 -3.96 9.92
CA ILE A 104 9.80 -4.11 9.38
C ILE A 104 9.01 -5.18 10.14
N LYS A 105 9.59 -6.39 10.31
CA LYS A 105 8.93 -7.46 11.08
C LYS A 105 8.62 -7.05 12.52
N ARG A 106 9.54 -6.36 13.18
CA ARG A 106 9.35 -5.87 14.55
C ARG A 106 8.30 -4.77 14.62
N ILE A 107 8.29 -3.83 13.68
CA ILE A 107 7.28 -2.77 13.58
C ILE A 107 5.89 -3.39 13.45
N ILE A 108 5.71 -4.34 12.52
CA ILE A 108 4.43 -5.03 12.30
C ILE A 108 3.97 -5.74 13.58
N LYS A 109 4.88 -6.48 14.24
CA LYS A 109 4.56 -7.18 15.49
C LYS A 109 4.13 -6.23 16.61
N ILE A 110 4.88 -5.11 16.79
CA ILE A 110 4.56 -4.11 17.82
C ILE A 110 3.26 -3.39 17.49
N SER A 111 3.01 -3.05 16.22
CA SER A 111 1.77 -2.40 15.80
C SER A 111 0.55 -3.27 16.09
N LYS A 112 0.62 -4.57 15.78
CA LYS A 112 -0.44 -5.53 16.12
C LYS A 112 -0.71 -5.58 17.61
N TYR A 113 0.35 -5.61 18.43
CA TYR A 113 0.23 -5.60 19.90
C TYR A 113 -0.42 -4.31 20.43
N ARG A 114 -0.15 -3.16 19.79
CA ARG A 114 -0.69 -1.85 20.17
C ARG A 114 -2.09 -1.55 19.61
N GLY A 115 -2.66 -2.45 18.80
CA GLY A 115 -3.93 -2.22 18.12
C GLY A 115 -3.85 -1.23 16.96
N ASN A 116 -2.65 -0.85 16.51
CA ASN A 116 -2.48 -0.01 15.33
C ASN A 116 -2.56 -0.88 14.08
N THR A 117 -3.52 -0.61 13.21
CA THR A 117 -3.66 -1.32 11.95
C THR A 117 -2.64 -0.78 10.94
N ILE A 118 -1.68 -1.61 10.53
CA ILE A 118 -0.80 -1.33 9.39
C ILE A 118 -1.42 -2.00 8.16
N LYS A 119 -1.65 -1.25 7.10
CA LYS A 119 -2.04 -1.80 5.81
C LYS A 119 -0.83 -2.52 5.22
N LEU A 120 -0.94 -3.80 4.92
CA LEU A 120 0.12 -4.62 4.33
C LEU A 120 -0.27 -5.19 2.97
N MET A 121 -1.55 -5.20 2.66
CA MET A 121 -2.05 -5.63 1.36
C MET A 121 -2.44 -4.39 0.55
N ILE A 122 -2.11 -4.43 -0.72
CA ILE A 122 -2.66 -3.49 -1.69
C ILE A 122 -4.14 -3.85 -1.77
N ASP A 123 -5.01 -2.88 -1.47
CA ASP A 123 -6.43 -3.05 -1.73
C ASP A 123 -6.53 -3.45 -3.20
N LYS A 124 -7.00 -4.67 -3.45
CA LYS A 124 -7.36 -5.05 -4.82
C LYS A 124 -8.38 -4.01 -5.25
N PRO A 125 -8.21 -3.41 -6.45
CA PRO A 125 -9.28 -2.55 -6.96
C PRO A 125 -10.57 -3.34 -6.78
N ASP A 126 -11.58 -2.72 -6.17
CA ASP A 126 -12.89 -3.32 -5.92
C ASP A 126 -13.22 -4.15 -7.14
N GLU A 127 -13.59 -5.42 -6.93
CA GLU A 127 -13.93 -6.32 -8.04
C GLU A 127 -14.91 -5.54 -8.90
N VAL A 128 -14.45 -5.17 -10.09
CA VAL A 128 -15.22 -4.33 -11.00
C VAL A 128 -16.56 -5.03 -11.16
N SER A 129 -17.65 -4.37 -10.76
CA SER A 129 -18.98 -4.99 -10.77
C SER A 129 -19.20 -5.67 -12.12
N PRO A 130 -19.94 -6.79 -12.19
CA PRO A 130 -20.17 -7.50 -13.44
C PRO A 130 -20.69 -6.58 -14.57
N LEU A 131 -21.47 -5.55 -14.21
CA LEU A 131 -21.92 -4.50 -15.13
C LEU A 131 -20.76 -3.68 -15.69
N LYS A 132 -19.86 -3.19 -14.86
CA LYS A 132 -18.67 -2.45 -15.32
C LYS A 132 -17.70 -3.32 -16.14
N GLN A 133 -17.62 -4.62 -15.83
CA GLN A 133 -16.83 -5.56 -16.66
C GLN A 133 -17.47 -5.69 -18.05
N LEU A 134 -18.79 -5.73 -18.13
CA LEU A 134 -19.51 -5.76 -19.40
C LEU A 134 -19.25 -4.47 -20.19
N ASP A 135 -19.35 -3.30 -19.54
CA ASP A 135 -19.08 -2.01 -20.16
C ASP A 135 -17.67 -1.92 -20.74
N PHE A 136 -16.66 -2.41 -20.01
CA PHE A 136 -15.29 -2.47 -20.53
C PHE A 136 -15.14 -3.42 -21.73
N ARG A 137 -15.86 -4.55 -21.76
CA ARG A 137 -15.85 -5.45 -22.91
C ARG A 137 -16.50 -4.81 -24.12
N ILE A 138 -17.63 -4.13 -23.94
CA ILE A 138 -18.31 -3.39 -25.00
C ILE A 138 -17.36 -2.31 -25.54
N LEU A 139 -16.76 -1.51 -24.67
CA LEU A 139 -15.79 -0.47 -25.05
C LEU A 139 -14.65 -1.06 -25.90
N ALA A 140 -14.05 -2.17 -25.46
CA ALA A 140 -12.95 -2.83 -26.17
C ALA A 140 -13.34 -3.27 -27.58
N VAL A 141 -14.56 -3.86 -27.75
CA VAL A 141 -15.05 -4.26 -29.08
C VAL A 141 -15.27 -3.06 -29.99
N PHE A 142 -15.86 -1.97 -29.49
CA PHE A 142 -16.08 -0.77 -30.27
C PHE A 142 -14.78 -0.05 -30.65
N GLN A 143 -13.78 -0.03 -29.76
CA GLN A 143 -12.45 0.45 -30.08
C GLN A 143 -11.79 -0.34 -31.22
N GLU A 144 -11.98 -1.66 -31.23
CA GLU A 144 -11.45 -2.51 -32.30
C GLU A 144 -12.15 -2.22 -33.65
N ILE A 145 -13.47 -2.01 -33.64
CA ILE A 145 -14.22 -1.60 -34.82
C ILE A 145 -13.76 -0.22 -35.35
N ASP A 146 -13.52 0.73 -34.45
CA ASP A 146 -13.02 2.05 -34.80
C ASP A 146 -11.59 1.99 -35.39
N ASN A 147 -10.72 1.12 -34.85
CA ASN A 147 -9.37 0.86 -35.38
C ASN A 147 -9.40 0.32 -36.82
N LEU A 148 -10.47 -0.37 -37.22
CA LEU A 148 -10.69 -0.84 -38.59
C LEU A 148 -11.17 0.27 -39.55
N GLY A 149 -11.24 1.52 -39.08
CA GLY A 149 -11.62 2.67 -39.90
C GLY A 149 -13.10 3.01 -39.88
N ASN A 150 -13.87 2.39 -39.00
CA ASN A 150 -15.28 2.71 -38.78
C ASN A 150 -15.43 3.71 -37.65
N TYR A 151 -16.52 4.47 -37.67
CA TYR A 151 -16.87 5.36 -36.56
C TYR A 151 -18.10 4.80 -35.85
N THR A 152 -17.97 4.50 -34.54
CA THR A 152 -19.04 3.92 -33.75
C THR A 152 -19.35 4.71 -32.49
N ASP A 153 -20.62 4.67 -32.05
CA ASP A 153 -21.06 5.29 -30.80
C ASP A 153 -21.53 4.19 -29.83
N ILE A 154 -20.77 4.01 -28.74
CA ILE A 154 -21.06 3.05 -27.69
C ILE A 154 -22.41 3.29 -27.04
N ALA A 155 -22.82 4.57 -26.90
CA ALA A 155 -24.07 4.94 -26.29
C ALA A 155 -25.27 4.39 -27.06
N TRP A 156 -25.17 4.31 -28.38
CA TRP A 156 -26.20 3.68 -29.22
C TRP A 156 -26.41 2.20 -28.85
N PHE A 157 -25.36 1.43 -28.71
CA PHE A 157 -25.47 0.01 -28.36
C PHE A 157 -25.97 -0.20 -26.92
N SER A 158 -25.44 0.57 -25.98
CA SER A 158 -25.79 0.46 -24.56
C SER A 158 -27.25 0.85 -24.27
N SER A 159 -27.86 1.69 -25.14
CA SER A 159 -29.26 2.10 -25.04
C SER A 159 -30.25 1.11 -25.63
N LEU A 160 -29.78 0.05 -26.30
CA LEU A 160 -30.66 -0.93 -26.93
C LEU A 160 -31.48 -1.71 -25.91
N GLN A 161 -32.82 -1.67 -26.09
CA GLN A 161 -33.72 -2.52 -25.33
C GLN A 161 -33.55 -3.99 -25.72
N ARG A 162 -33.84 -4.91 -24.78
CA ARG A 162 -33.70 -6.37 -24.97
C ARG A 162 -34.26 -6.90 -26.29
N VAL A 163 -35.42 -6.42 -26.69
CA VAL A 163 -36.10 -6.83 -27.94
C VAL A 163 -35.28 -6.45 -29.17
N ARG A 164 -34.74 -5.22 -29.18
CA ARG A 164 -33.90 -4.72 -30.27
C ARG A 164 -32.54 -5.43 -30.32
N LEU A 165 -31.98 -5.74 -29.16
CA LEU A 165 -30.73 -6.50 -29.04
C LEU A 165 -30.87 -7.92 -29.61
N ILE A 166 -31.99 -8.63 -29.33
CA ILE A 166 -32.29 -9.95 -29.88
C ILE A 166 -32.44 -9.90 -31.41
N ARG A 167 -33.08 -8.83 -31.90
CA ARG A 167 -33.23 -8.63 -33.36
C ARG A 167 -31.86 -8.40 -34.01
N PHE A 168 -31.05 -7.54 -33.45
CA PHE A 168 -29.70 -7.26 -33.90
C PHE A 168 -28.84 -8.53 -33.98
N ILE A 169 -28.88 -9.40 -32.95
CA ILE A 169 -28.16 -10.69 -32.95
C ILE A 169 -28.63 -11.64 -34.02
N ARG A 170 -29.91 -11.57 -34.44
CA ARG A 170 -30.45 -12.42 -35.49
C ARG A 170 -30.12 -11.93 -36.90
N GLU A 171 -29.77 -10.68 -37.03
CA GLU A 171 -29.43 -10.04 -38.32
C GLU A 171 -27.90 -10.09 -38.60
N LEU A 172 -27.07 -10.45 -37.59
CA LEU A 172 -25.66 -10.75 -37.73
C LEU A 172 -25.43 -12.17 -38.21
#